data_5b612c7f2f6d25995728db27611b30af
#
_entry.id   5b612c7f2f6d25995728db27611b30af
#
_cell.length_a   1.000
_cell.length_b   1.000
_cell.length_c   1.000
_cell.angle_alpha   90.00
_cell.angle_beta   90.00
_cell.angle_gamma   90.00
#
_symmetry.space_group_name_H-M   'P 1'
#
loop_
_entity.id
_entity.type
_entity.pdbx_description
1 polymer ?
#
loop_
_entity_poly.entity_id
_entity_poly.type
_entity_poly.pdbx_seq_one_letter_code
_entity_poly.pdbx_strand_id
1 'polypeptide(L)'
;MTSRKNKLPVMKERRKTMSKRTRQYIGILAAVIAYYLVHEGAHLLYALFTGVFRQVKFMGLGVQVDVFRERMTDMQLGIFCLVGALATFFMAYRLTAFAKKIGTIRSKLLRAILYYITVALLLIDPLYLSILCGLFGGGDMNGIALLLPEWAARIGFGALLIVNGLVFCKLVLPVYSRSFSTTEAQT
;
A
#
# COMPACT_ATOMS: atom_id res chain seq x y z
N MET A 1 -13.77 -53.73 43.40
CA MET A 1 -14.35 -53.30 42.10
C MET A 1 -13.85 -51.86 41.79
N THR A 2 -12.75 -51.74 41.07
CA THR A 2 -12.17 -50.42 40.73
C THR A 2 -12.52 -50.11 39.27
N SER A 3 -13.43 -49.17 39.06
CA SER A 3 -13.84 -48.68 37.74
C SER A 3 -12.72 -47.84 37.10
N ARG A 4 -12.00 -48.40 36.11
CA ARG A 4 -11.11 -47.68 35.23
C ARG A 4 -11.90 -46.78 34.28
N LYS A 5 -11.98 -45.49 34.56
CA LYS A 5 -12.48 -44.49 33.59
C LYS A 5 -11.48 -44.37 32.43
N ASN A 6 -11.82 -44.97 31.30
CA ASN A 6 -11.13 -44.75 30.02
C ASN A 6 -11.27 -43.29 29.61
N LYS A 7 -10.24 -42.49 29.82
CA LYS A 7 -10.13 -41.15 29.20
C LYS A 7 -9.76 -41.34 27.72
N LEU A 8 -10.73 -41.18 26.84
CA LEU A 8 -10.48 -41.05 25.39
C LEU A 8 -9.46 -39.93 25.11
N PRO A 9 -8.46 -40.18 24.27
CA PRO A 9 -7.51 -39.13 23.91
C PRO A 9 -8.26 -38.06 23.09
N VAL A 10 -8.30 -36.82 23.62
CA VAL A 10 -8.77 -35.65 22.89
C VAL A 10 -7.81 -35.44 21.72
N MET A 11 -8.26 -35.78 20.54
CA MET A 11 -7.52 -35.50 19.31
C MET A 11 -7.41 -33.97 19.15
N LYS A 12 -6.23 -33.43 19.49
CA LYS A 12 -5.88 -32.04 19.29
C LYS A 12 -5.77 -31.78 17.79
N GLU A 13 -6.85 -31.27 17.21
CA GLU A 13 -6.91 -30.91 15.79
C GLU A 13 -5.76 -29.94 15.49
N ARG A 14 -4.71 -30.41 14.80
CA ARG A 14 -3.58 -29.57 14.35
C ARG A 14 -4.13 -28.61 13.30
N ARG A 15 -4.51 -27.40 13.71
CA ARG A 15 -4.74 -26.31 12.76
C ARG A 15 -3.50 -26.16 11.89
N LYS A 16 -3.61 -26.52 10.61
CA LYS A 16 -2.56 -26.29 9.61
C LYS A 16 -2.20 -24.82 9.59
N THR A 17 -1.07 -24.46 10.18
CA THR A 17 -0.58 -23.06 10.13
C THR A 17 -0.06 -22.78 8.73
N MET A 18 -0.57 -21.70 8.13
CA MET A 18 -0.14 -21.25 6.80
C MET A 18 1.36 -20.98 6.76
N SER A 19 2.04 -21.38 5.68
CA SER A 19 3.49 -21.22 5.52
C SER A 19 3.89 -19.73 5.48
N LYS A 20 5.14 -19.42 5.83
CA LYS A 20 5.68 -18.05 5.75
C LYS A 20 5.61 -17.53 4.31
N ARG A 21 6.00 -18.34 3.33
CA ARG A 21 5.98 -17.97 1.90
C ARG A 21 4.57 -17.65 1.41
N THR A 22 3.58 -18.48 1.75
CA THR A 22 2.19 -18.24 1.37
C THR A 22 1.67 -16.91 1.92
N ARG A 23 1.98 -16.59 3.19
CA ARG A 23 1.61 -15.29 3.78
C ARG A 23 2.26 -14.11 3.07
N GLN A 24 3.51 -14.27 2.62
CA GLN A 24 4.22 -13.23 1.86
C GLN A 24 3.54 -12.97 0.51
N TYR A 25 3.26 -14.01 -0.27
CA TYR A 25 2.58 -13.86 -1.57
C TYR A 25 1.20 -13.22 -1.44
N ILE A 26 0.39 -13.68 -0.47
CA ILE A 26 -0.92 -13.08 -0.21
C ILE A 26 -0.75 -11.61 0.23
N GLY A 27 0.24 -11.31 1.06
CA GLY A 27 0.54 -9.95 1.49
C GLY A 27 0.92 -9.03 0.34
N ILE A 28 1.77 -9.49 -0.57
CA ILE A 28 2.19 -8.73 -1.77
C ILE A 28 0.99 -8.50 -2.70
N LEU A 29 0.20 -9.55 -2.99
CA LEU A 29 -1.00 -9.42 -3.82
C LEU A 29 -1.99 -8.42 -3.22
N ALA A 30 -2.25 -8.53 -1.91
CA ALA A 30 -3.12 -7.58 -1.20
C ALA A 30 -2.56 -6.15 -1.23
N ALA A 31 -1.24 -5.97 -1.18
CA ALA A 31 -0.60 -4.67 -1.26
C ALA A 31 -0.78 -4.02 -2.65
N VAL A 32 -0.64 -4.80 -3.73
CA VAL A 32 -0.89 -4.32 -5.09
C VAL A 32 -2.35 -3.87 -5.25
N ILE A 33 -3.30 -4.69 -4.81
CA ILE A 33 -4.73 -4.36 -4.86
C ILE A 33 -5.02 -3.10 -4.04
N ALA A 34 -4.53 -3.04 -2.79
CA ALA A 34 -4.76 -1.89 -1.92
C ALA A 34 -4.12 -0.60 -2.47
N TYR A 35 -2.94 -0.69 -3.08
CA TYR A 35 -2.29 0.44 -3.73
C TYR A 35 -3.18 1.02 -4.83
N TYR A 36 -3.63 0.20 -5.79
CA TYR A 36 -4.53 0.67 -6.84
C TYR A 36 -5.85 1.21 -6.29
N LEU A 37 -6.46 0.57 -5.31
CA LEU A 37 -7.71 1.06 -4.71
C LEU A 37 -7.55 2.43 -4.05
N VAL A 38 -6.43 2.69 -3.38
CA VAL A 38 -6.18 3.98 -2.72
C VAL A 38 -5.80 5.04 -3.76
N HIS A 39 -4.87 4.73 -4.65
CA HIS A 39 -4.33 5.66 -5.64
C HIS A 39 -5.39 6.04 -6.69
N GLU A 40 -5.91 5.05 -7.42
CA GLU A 40 -6.93 5.29 -8.44
C GLU A 40 -8.27 5.69 -7.83
N GLY A 41 -8.58 5.22 -6.62
CA GLY A 41 -9.75 5.67 -5.88
C GLY A 41 -9.74 7.17 -5.60
N ALA A 42 -8.58 7.74 -5.30
CA ALA A 42 -8.44 9.19 -5.10
C ALA A 42 -8.64 9.96 -6.41
N HIS A 43 -8.08 9.48 -7.53
CA HIS A 43 -8.34 10.03 -8.87
C HIS A 43 -9.83 9.97 -9.22
N LEU A 44 -10.47 8.82 -8.97
CA LEU A 44 -11.90 8.64 -9.23
C LEU A 44 -12.76 9.63 -8.41
N LEU A 45 -12.49 9.74 -7.12
CA LEU A 45 -13.21 10.68 -6.26
C LEU A 45 -13.05 12.12 -6.76
N TYR A 46 -11.83 12.55 -7.08
CA TYR A 46 -11.58 13.88 -7.62
C TYR A 46 -12.33 14.10 -8.93
N ALA A 47 -12.26 13.14 -9.88
CA ALA A 47 -12.92 13.24 -11.17
C ALA A 47 -14.45 13.31 -11.06
N LEU A 48 -15.04 12.57 -10.12
CA LEU A 48 -16.48 12.60 -9.86
C LEU A 48 -16.91 13.93 -9.23
N PHE A 49 -16.15 14.44 -8.24
CA PHE A 49 -16.47 15.71 -7.59
C PHE A 49 -16.36 16.91 -8.54
N THR A 50 -15.41 16.87 -9.49
CA THR A 50 -15.21 17.94 -10.47
C THR A 50 -16.04 17.75 -11.76
N GLY A 51 -16.76 16.65 -11.90
CA GLY A 51 -17.59 16.36 -13.08
C GLY A 51 -16.81 16.05 -14.36
N VAL A 52 -15.53 15.67 -14.23
CA VAL A 52 -14.63 15.38 -15.37
C VAL A 52 -14.41 13.89 -15.62
N PHE A 53 -15.04 13.02 -14.84
CA PHE A 53 -14.92 11.57 -15.00
C PHE A 53 -15.40 11.12 -16.37
N ARG A 54 -14.61 10.29 -17.06
CA ARG A 54 -14.95 9.70 -18.36
C ARG A 54 -15.19 8.21 -18.25
N GLN A 55 -14.16 7.45 -17.80
CA GLN A 55 -14.24 6.00 -17.67
C GLN A 55 -13.06 5.46 -16.83
N VAL A 56 -13.15 4.20 -16.45
CA VAL A 56 -12.01 3.44 -15.92
C VAL A 56 -11.43 2.61 -17.06
N LYS A 57 -10.13 2.74 -17.32
CA LYS A 57 -9.39 1.96 -18.33
C LYS A 57 -8.56 0.88 -17.65
N PHE A 58 -8.59 -0.33 -18.23
CA PHE A 58 -7.70 -1.42 -17.87
C PHE A 58 -6.58 -1.49 -18.91
N MET A 59 -5.34 -1.31 -18.47
CA MET A 59 -4.14 -1.33 -19.31
C MET A 59 -3.20 -2.46 -18.85
N GLY A 60 -3.39 -3.65 -19.42
CA GLY A 60 -2.67 -4.84 -18.97
C GLY A 60 -2.99 -5.18 -17.52
N LEU A 61 -1.98 -5.09 -16.65
CA LEU A 61 -2.14 -5.29 -15.20
C LEU A 61 -2.49 -4.00 -14.44
N GLY A 62 -2.55 -2.86 -15.13
CA GLY A 62 -2.86 -1.55 -14.54
C GLY A 62 -4.32 -1.16 -14.68
N VAL A 63 -4.77 -0.32 -13.76
CA VAL A 63 -6.07 0.37 -13.79
C VAL A 63 -5.77 1.85 -13.82
N GLN A 64 -6.52 2.62 -14.59
CA GLN A 64 -6.38 4.07 -14.68
C GLN A 64 -7.73 4.74 -14.79
N VAL A 65 -7.93 5.83 -14.05
CA VAL A 65 -9.09 6.71 -14.20
C VAL A 65 -8.83 7.68 -15.34
N ASP A 66 -9.68 7.62 -16.38
CA ASP A 66 -9.66 8.51 -17.54
C ASP A 66 -10.63 9.67 -17.34
N VAL A 67 -10.23 10.86 -17.76
CA VAL A 67 -10.98 12.11 -17.56
C VAL A 67 -11.14 12.87 -18.87
N PHE A 68 -12.17 13.72 -18.94
CA PHE A 68 -12.33 14.68 -20.03
C PHE A 68 -11.33 15.84 -19.88
N ARG A 69 -10.10 15.63 -20.42
CA ARG A 69 -8.98 16.60 -20.31
C ARG A 69 -9.38 18.00 -20.83
N GLU A 70 -10.17 18.05 -21.87
CA GLU A 70 -10.67 19.29 -22.49
C GLU A 70 -11.58 20.14 -21.58
N ARG A 71 -12.07 19.56 -20.50
CA ARG A 71 -12.89 20.24 -19.48
C ARG A 71 -12.10 20.70 -18.27
N MET A 72 -10.79 20.50 -18.28
CA MET A 72 -9.91 20.77 -17.14
C MET A 72 -8.93 21.89 -17.48
N THR A 73 -8.69 22.78 -16.54
CA THR A 73 -7.54 23.67 -16.58
C THR A 73 -6.26 22.89 -16.28
N ASP A 74 -5.09 23.44 -16.61
CA ASP A 74 -3.81 22.81 -16.30
C ASP A 74 -3.62 22.60 -14.78
N MET A 75 -4.08 23.57 -13.97
CA MET A 75 -4.07 23.44 -12.53
C MET A 75 -4.95 22.27 -12.04
N GLN A 76 -6.16 22.13 -12.57
CA GLN A 76 -7.05 21.01 -12.21
C GLN A 76 -6.45 19.65 -12.59
N LEU A 77 -5.85 19.54 -13.77
CA LEU A 77 -5.19 18.31 -14.19
C LEU A 77 -3.96 18.00 -13.32
N GLY A 78 -3.16 19.00 -12.99
CA GLY A 78 -2.02 18.81 -12.10
C GLY A 78 -2.42 18.34 -10.71
N ILE A 79 -3.49 18.93 -10.13
CA ILE A 79 -4.05 18.48 -8.86
C ILE A 79 -4.61 17.06 -8.99
N PHE A 80 -5.36 16.75 -10.06
CA PHE A 80 -5.86 15.42 -10.33
C PHE A 80 -4.73 14.39 -10.31
N CYS A 81 -3.62 14.65 -11.01
CA CYS A 81 -2.47 13.74 -11.03
C CYS A 81 -1.71 13.65 -9.68
N LEU A 82 -1.85 14.64 -8.81
CA LEU A 82 -1.20 14.65 -7.50
C LEU A 82 -1.99 13.93 -6.41
N VAL A 83 -3.34 13.91 -6.51
CA VAL A 83 -4.19 13.39 -5.41
C VAL A 83 -3.99 11.89 -5.16
N GLY A 84 -3.63 11.08 -6.17
CA GLY A 84 -3.31 9.67 -6.01
C GLY A 84 -2.16 9.46 -5.03
N ALA A 85 -1.03 10.14 -5.29
CA ALA A 85 0.14 10.09 -4.43
C ALA A 85 -0.13 10.66 -3.02
N LEU A 86 -0.90 11.74 -2.90
CA LEU A 86 -1.28 12.29 -1.60
C LEU A 86 -2.13 11.32 -0.79
N ALA A 87 -3.07 10.62 -1.41
CA ALA A 87 -3.92 9.64 -0.74
C ALA A 87 -3.12 8.43 -0.25
N THR A 88 -2.19 7.92 -1.07
CA THR A 88 -1.32 6.82 -0.67
C THR A 88 -0.42 7.22 0.50
N PHE A 89 0.18 8.42 0.49
CA PHE A 89 0.98 8.92 1.62
C PHE A 89 0.14 9.08 2.89
N PHE A 90 -1.04 9.69 2.79
CA PHE A 90 -1.92 9.82 3.93
C PHE A 90 -2.22 8.45 4.57
N MET A 91 -2.62 7.47 3.77
CA MET A 91 -2.91 6.13 4.25
C MET A 91 -1.66 5.42 4.80
N ALA A 92 -0.50 5.56 4.15
CA ALA A 92 0.77 4.99 4.60
C ALA A 92 1.19 5.51 5.98
N TYR A 93 1.11 6.82 6.20
CA TYR A 93 1.44 7.42 7.49
C TYR A 93 0.42 7.05 8.58
N ARG A 94 -0.86 6.91 8.23
CA ARG A 94 -1.87 6.38 9.16
C ARG A 94 -1.52 4.94 9.58
N LEU A 95 -1.21 4.05 8.64
CA LEU A 95 -0.80 2.68 8.95
C LEU A 95 0.49 2.63 9.76
N THR A 96 1.46 3.50 9.44
CA THR A 96 2.71 3.63 10.20
C THR A 96 2.45 4.06 11.64
N ALA A 97 1.60 5.05 11.87
CA ALA A 97 1.22 5.50 13.21
C ALA A 97 0.54 4.38 14.02
N PHE A 98 -0.24 3.53 13.37
CA PHE A 98 -0.88 2.37 14.00
C PHE A 98 -0.03 1.09 14.01
N ALA A 99 1.21 1.10 13.51
CA ALA A 99 2.05 -0.10 13.37
C ALA A 99 2.20 -0.90 14.69
N LYS A 100 2.36 -0.23 15.83
CA LYS A 100 2.42 -0.90 17.14
C LYS A 100 1.13 -1.65 17.45
N LYS A 101 -0.03 -1.04 17.23
CA LYS A 101 -1.35 -1.65 17.44
C LYS A 101 -1.60 -2.81 16.46
N ILE A 102 -1.18 -2.65 15.21
CA ILE A 102 -1.24 -3.72 14.19
C ILE A 102 -0.37 -4.91 14.61
N GLY A 103 0.80 -4.65 15.19
CA GLY A 103 1.71 -5.67 15.72
C GLY A 103 1.09 -6.58 16.79
N THR A 104 0.06 -6.14 17.51
CA THR A 104 -0.67 -6.95 18.51
C THR A 104 -1.78 -7.82 17.94
N ILE A 105 -2.11 -7.70 16.66
CA ILE A 105 -3.14 -8.51 16.00
C ILE A 105 -2.72 -9.99 16.04
N ARG A 106 -3.62 -10.89 16.50
CA ARG A 106 -3.35 -12.32 16.61
C ARG A 106 -3.09 -13.01 15.27
N SER A 107 -3.73 -12.56 14.20
CA SER A 107 -3.59 -13.15 12.86
C SER A 107 -2.26 -12.79 12.22
N LYS A 108 -1.36 -13.78 12.07
CA LYS A 108 -0.08 -13.62 11.36
C LYS A 108 -0.28 -13.19 9.89
N LEU A 109 -1.36 -13.66 9.25
CA LEU A 109 -1.70 -13.29 7.87
C LEU A 109 -2.09 -11.81 7.76
N LEU A 110 -3.01 -11.35 8.62
CA LEU A 110 -3.46 -9.95 8.58
C LEU A 110 -2.31 -8.98 8.88
N ARG A 111 -1.42 -9.31 9.83
CA ARG A 111 -0.21 -8.51 10.06
C ARG A 111 0.71 -8.45 8.83
N ALA A 112 0.88 -9.59 8.13
CA ALA A 112 1.68 -9.61 6.91
C ALA A 112 1.04 -8.76 5.81
N ILE A 113 -0.27 -8.87 5.60
CA ILE A 113 -1.02 -8.05 4.63
C ILE A 113 -0.82 -6.56 4.94
N LEU A 114 -1.08 -6.12 6.18
CA LEU A 114 -0.95 -4.72 6.57
C LEU A 114 0.50 -4.21 6.48
N TYR A 115 1.49 -5.07 6.76
CA TYR A 115 2.90 -4.75 6.55
C TYR A 115 3.20 -4.44 5.08
N TYR A 116 2.83 -5.34 4.16
CA TYR A 116 3.11 -5.15 2.73
C TYR A 116 2.32 -3.97 2.14
N ILE A 117 1.08 -3.75 2.58
CA ILE A 117 0.31 -2.55 2.21
C ILE A 117 1.04 -1.28 2.66
N THR A 118 1.51 -1.23 3.92
CA THR A 118 2.24 -0.05 4.43
C THR A 118 3.49 0.23 3.60
N VAL A 119 4.27 -0.82 3.27
CA VAL A 119 5.49 -0.69 2.46
C VAL A 119 5.16 -0.18 1.05
N ALA A 120 4.15 -0.76 0.39
CA ALA A 120 3.76 -0.36 -0.95
C ALA A 120 3.32 1.11 -1.00
N LEU A 121 2.44 1.52 -0.09
CA LEU A 121 1.94 2.89 -0.03
C LEU A 121 3.01 3.93 0.35
N LEU A 122 4.06 3.54 1.11
CA LEU A 122 5.17 4.42 1.43
C LEU A 122 6.12 4.64 0.25
N LEU A 123 6.36 3.59 -0.57
CA LEU A 123 7.53 3.58 -1.45
C LEU A 123 7.19 3.63 -2.94
N ILE A 124 6.02 3.16 -3.39
CA ILE A 124 5.73 3.03 -4.83
C ILE A 124 5.66 4.40 -5.49
N ASP A 125 4.82 5.32 -5.01
CA ASP A 125 4.67 6.64 -5.65
C ASP A 125 5.96 7.47 -5.65
N PRO A 126 6.69 7.63 -4.54
CA PRO A 126 7.90 8.42 -4.57
C PRO A 126 8.99 7.78 -5.43
N LEU A 127 9.08 6.45 -5.50
CA LEU A 127 9.97 5.73 -6.40
C LEU A 127 9.56 5.94 -7.88
N TYR A 128 8.28 5.76 -8.17
CA TYR A 128 7.76 5.94 -9.52
C TYR A 128 7.95 7.38 -10.01
N LEU A 129 7.48 8.37 -9.25
CA LEU A 129 7.50 9.77 -9.66
C LEU A 129 8.90 10.39 -9.66
N SER A 130 9.84 9.89 -8.85
CA SER A 130 11.23 10.39 -8.89
C SER A 130 12.07 9.77 -10.01
N ILE A 131 11.96 8.44 -10.22
CA ILE A 131 12.90 7.69 -11.05
C ILE A 131 12.21 7.04 -12.26
N LEU A 132 11.09 6.33 -12.03
CA LEU A 132 10.55 5.39 -13.01
C LEU A 132 9.58 6.00 -14.01
N CYS A 133 8.96 7.15 -13.73
CA CYS A 133 7.93 7.75 -14.59
C CYS A 133 8.42 7.99 -16.03
N GLY A 134 9.69 8.36 -16.21
CA GLY A 134 10.26 8.53 -17.54
C GLY A 134 10.37 7.23 -18.38
N LEU A 135 10.40 6.07 -17.74
CA LEU A 135 10.46 4.77 -18.41
C LEU A 135 9.08 4.27 -18.87
N PHE A 136 7.99 4.77 -18.23
CA PHE A 136 6.62 4.31 -18.43
C PHE A 136 5.70 5.39 -19.01
N GLY A 137 6.26 6.36 -19.76
CA GLY A 137 5.45 7.37 -20.47
C GLY A 137 4.93 8.52 -19.59
N GLY A 138 5.51 8.74 -18.41
CA GLY A 138 5.24 9.90 -17.55
C GLY A 138 4.07 9.71 -16.59
N GLY A 139 2.96 9.10 -17.00
CA GLY A 139 1.79 8.93 -16.14
C GLY A 139 1.38 10.23 -15.44
N ASP A 140 1.19 10.18 -14.12
CA ASP A 140 0.81 11.36 -13.31
C ASP A 140 1.85 12.49 -13.33
N MET A 141 3.13 12.17 -13.58
CA MET A 141 4.17 13.20 -13.69
C MET A 141 3.85 14.22 -14.80
N ASN A 142 3.20 13.79 -15.90
CA ASN A 142 2.83 14.71 -16.98
C ASN A 142 1.85 15.80 -16.53
N GLY A 143 0.91 15.46 -15.64
CA GLY A 143 0.01 16.45 -15.05
C GLY A 143 0.68 17.26 -13.94
N ILE A 144 1.48 16.63 -13.09
CA ILE A 144 2.23 17.31 -12.03
C ILE A 144 3.19 18.35 -12.63
N ALA A 145 3.78 18.05 -13.80
CA ALA A 145 4.66 18.99 -14.52
C ALA A 145 3.96 20.26 -15.03
N LEU A 146 2.62 20.31 -15.00
CA LEU A 146 1.87 21.53 -15.25
C LEU A 146 1.82 22.47 -14.03
N LEU A 147 2.07 21.96 -12.82
CA LEU A 147 2.09 22.76 -11.59
C LEU A 147 3.48 23.33 -11.27
N LEU A 148 4.52 22.57 -11.57
CA LEU A 148 5.91 22.93 -11.28
C LEU A 148 6.85 22.21 -12.25
N PRO A 149 8.06 22.70 -12.48
CA PRO A 149 9.01 22.06 -13.39
C PRO A 149 9.24 20.58 -13.03
N GLU A 150 9.24 19.69 -14.03
CA GLU A 150 9.37 18.24 -13.83
C GLU A 150 10.60 17.87 -12.98
N TRP A 151 11.76 18.51 -13.23
CA TRP A 151 12.97 18.24 -12.44
C TRP A 151 12.77 18.55 -10.94
N ALA A 152 12.03 19.62 -10.62
CA ALA A 152 11.72 19.99 -9.23
C ALA A 152 10.78 18.97 -8.58
N ALA A 153 9.75 18.53 -9.31
CA ALA A 153 8.86 17.45 -8.86
C ALA A 153 9.64 16.16 -8.58
N ARG A 154 10.52 15.75 -9.51
CA ARG A 154 11.36 14.55 -9.35
C ARG A 154 12.28 14.64 -8.13
N ILE A 155 12.91 15.78 -7.90
CA ILE A 155 13.75 16.00 -6.70
C ILE A 155 12.89 15.93 -5.44
N GLY A 156 11.72 16.56 -5.42
CA GLY A 156 10.79 16.53 -4.29
C GLY A 156 10.35 15.11 -3.95
N PHE A 157 9.93 14.32 -4.94
CA PHE A 157 9.55 12.91 -4.73
C PHE A 157 10.77 12.05 -4.38
N GLY A 158 11.97 12.34 -4.89
CA GLY A 158 13.21 11.70 -4.49
C GLY A 158 13.56 11.94 -3.01
N ALA A 159 13.40 13.18 -2.54
CA ALA A 159 13.55 13.49 -1.13
C ALA A 159 12.52 12.76 -0.26
N LEU A 160 11.24 12.69 -0.71
CA LEU A 160 10.20 11.90 -0.05
C LEU A 160 10.54 10.41 -0.03
N LEU A 161 11.12 9.86 -1.11
CA LEU A 161 11.56 8.46 -1.14
C LEU A 161 12.61 8.19 -0.04
N ILE A 162 13.57 9.09 0.15
CA ILE A 162 14.58 8.97 1.22
C ILE A 162 13.92 9.03 2.59
N VAL A 163 13.05 10.02 2.84
CA VAL A 163 12.32 10.17 4.11
C VAL A 163 11.47 8.93 4.39
N ASN A 164 10.69 8.47 3.42
CA ASN A 164 9.85 7.29 3.56
C ASN A 164 10.67 6.00 3.76
N GLY A 165 11.84 5.89 3.13
CA GLY A 165 12.81 4.83 3.37
C GLY A 165 13.33 4.82 4.82
N LEU A 166 13.63 5.99 5.38
CA LEU A 166 14.01 6.13 6.79
C LEU A 166 12.85 5.78 7.73
N VAL A 167 11.64 6.24 7.43
CA VAL A 167 10.41 5.87 8.18
C VAL A 167 10.21 4.36 8.14
N PHE A 168 10.34 3.74 6.99
CA PHE A 168 10.27 2.30 6.84
C PHE A 168 11.32 1.58 7.71
N CYS A 169 12.60 1.94 7.59
CA CYS A 169 13.69 1.27 8.28
C CYS A 169 13.65 1.48 9.80
N LYS A 170 13.27 2.67 10.27
CA LYS A 170 13.34 3.01 11.69
C LYS A 170 12.03 2.80 12.46
N LEU A 171 10.88 2.90 11.81
CA LEU A 171 9.59 2.79 12.47
C LEU A 171 8.80 1.53 12.08
N VAL A 172 8.69 1.22 10.77
CA VAL A 172 7.84 0.12 10.31
C VAL A 172 8.55 -1.22 10.53
N LEU A 173 9.73 -1.40 9.95
CA LEU A 173 10.45 -2.67 9.95
C LEU A 173 10.73 -3.22 11.37
N PRO A 174 11.21 -2.44 12.36
CA PRO A 174 11.49 -2.97 13.70
C PRO A 174 10.23 -3.43 14.44
N VAL A 175 9.11 -2.70 14.30
CA VAL A 175 7.84 -3.04 14.96
C VAL A 175 7.31 -4.37 14.42
N TYR A 176 7.27 -4.51 13.10
CA TYR A 176 6.76 -5.74 12.49
C TYR A 176 7.70 -6.93 12.67
N SER A 177 9.02 -6.73 12.58
CA SER A 177 10.01 -7.78 12.85
C SER A 177 9.84 -8.37 14.26
N ARG A 178 9.78 -7.52 15.29
CA ARG A 178 9.54 -7.95 16.68
C ARG A 178 8.21 -8.70 16.81
N SER A 179 7.13 -8.21 16.19
CA SER A 179 5.81 -8.83 16.29
C SER A 179 5.74 -10.23 15.67
N PHE A 180 6.56 -10.53 14.66
CA PHE A 180 6.66 -11.86 14.08
C PHE A 180 7.52 -12.80 14.94
N SER A 181 8.65 -12.32 15.48
CA SER A 181 9.55 -13.13 16.34
C SER A 181 8.89 -13.57 17.64
N THR A 182 8.18 -12.70 18.33
CA THR A 182 7.50 -13.02 19.60
C THR A 182 6.44 -14.11 19.43
N THR A 183 5.83 -14.21 18.25
CA THR A 183 4.80 -15.22 17.99
C THR A 183 5.39 -16.58 17.61
N GLU A 184 6.64 -16.65 17.17
CA GLU A 184 7.35 -17.92 16.91
C GLU A 184 7.84 -18.57 18.20
N ALA A 185 8.14 -17.79 19.24
CA ALA A 185 8.56 -18.31 20.55
C ALA A 185 7.41 -18.90 21.39
N GLN A 186 6.15 -18.70 20.99
CA GLN A 186 4.95 -19.19 21.71
C GLN A 186 4.26 -20.39 21.04
N THR A 187 4.80 -20.90 19.94
CA THR A 187 4.28 -22.07 19.20
C THR A 187 5.22 -23.25 19.27
#